data_1014ba0a6f6f428367931a0ac33fa5fd
#
_entry.id   1014ba0a6f6f428367931a0ac33fa5fd
#
_cell.length_a   1.000
_cell.length_b   1.000
_cell.length_c   1.000
_cell.angle_alpha   90.00
_cell.angle_beta   90.00
_cell.angle_gamma   90.00
#
_symmetry.space_group_name_H-M   'P 1'
#
loop_
_entity.id
_entity.type
_entity.pdbx_description
1 polymer ?
#
loop_
_entity_poly.entity_id
_entity_poly.type
_entity_poly.pdbx_seq_one_letter_code
_entity_poly.pdbx_strand_id
1 'polypeptide(L)' 'MAKVKSLMMELQDEFYTKALAIVKDCDSAWEAQKKVEKLRKAEYNWLDQFSVAEEVENAWYAS' A
#
# COMPACT_ATOMS: atom_id res chain seq x y z
N MET A 1 17.88 -11.73 14.47
CA MET A 1 17.99 -10.37 13.93
C MET A 1 17.51 -10.27 12.50
N ALA A 2 18.10 -11.06 11.61
CA ALA A 2 17.67 -11.06 10.21
C ALA A 2 16.21 -11.45 10.05
N LYS A 3 15.70 -12.31 10.92
CA LYS A 3 14.31 -12.76 10.86
C LYS A 3 13.31 -11.64 11.07
N VAL A 4 13.63 -10.68 11.95
CA VAL A 4 12.74 -9.55 12.22
C VAL A 4 12.62 -8.66 10.99
N LYS A 5 13.75 -8.36 10.35
CA LYS A 5 13.75 -7.56 9.13
C LYS A 5 13.01 -8.26 8.00
N SER A 6 13.22 -9.56 7.85
CA SER A 6 12.53 -10.34 6.82
C SER A 6 11.02 -10.32 7.01
N LEU A 7 10.58 -10.44 8.26
CA LEU A 7 9.16 -10.42 8.57
C LEU A 7 8.54 -9.06 8.20
N MET A 8 9.22 -7.97 8.53
CA MET A 8 8.74 -6.63 8.19
C MET A 8 8.66 -6.42 6.68
N MET A 9 9.64 -6.93 5.95
CA MET A 9 9.63 -6.84 4.48
C MET A 9 8.48 -7.65 3.89
N GLU A 10 8.22 -8.83 4.44
CA GLU A 10 7.10 -9.66 3.98
C GLU A 10 5.76 -8.98 4.21
N LEU A 11 5.58 -8.34 5.35
CA LEU A 11 4.36 -7.61 5.66
C LEU A 11 4.19 -6.40 4.73
N GLN A 12 5.29 -5.73 4.43
CA GLN A 12 5.29 -4.60 3.50
C GLN A 12 4.91 -5.06 2.10
N ASP A 13 5.51 -6.15 1.64
CA ASP A 13 5.20 -6.71 0.33
C ASP A 13 3.73 -7.13 0.25
N GLU A 14 3.21 -7.73 1.31
CA GLU A 14 1.82 -8.11 1.38
C GLU A 14 0.90 -6.90 1.26
N PHE A 15 1.23 -5.82 1.98
CA PHE A 15 0.48 -4.59 1.90
C PHE A 15 0.45 -4.03 0.47
N TYR A 16 1.61 -3.96 -0.17
CA TYR A 16 1.69 -3.42 -1.52
C TYR A 16 0.98 -4.29 -2.55
N THR A 17 1.00 -5.59 -2.35
CA THR A 17 0.23 -6.51 -3.21
C THR A 17 -1.26 -6.22 -3.10
N LYS A 18 -1.76 -6.04 -1.88
CA LYS A 18 -3.15 -5.68 -1.66
C LYS A 18 -3.48 -4.31 -2.24
N ALA A 19 -2.56 -3.36 -2.07
CA ALA A 19 -2.74 -2.01 -2.60
C ALA A 19 -2.84 -2.02 -4.12
N LEU A 20 -2.01 -2.79 -4.79
CA LEU A 20 -2.06 -2.92 -6.25
C LEU A 20 -3.40 -3.49 -6.72
N ALA A 21 -3.92 -4.48 -6.01
CA ALA A 21 -5.21 -5.05 -6.32
C ALA A 21 -6.32 -4.00 -6.18
N ILE A 22 -6.24 -3.17 -5.15
CA ILE A 22 -7.19 -2.08 -4.94
C ILE A 22 -7.10 -1.07 -6.08
N VAL A 23 -5.88 -0.70 -6.47
CA VAL A 23 -5.66 0.26 -7.55
C VAL A 23 -6.29 -0.23 -8.85
N LYS A 24 -6.14 -1.51 -9.14
CA LYS A 24 -6.70 -2.09 -10.38
C LYS A 24 -8.23 -2.07 -10.40
N ASP A 25 -8.85 -2.13 -9.22
CA ASP A 25 -10.32 -2.14 -9.11
C ASP A 25 -10.94 -0.75 -9.05
N CYS A 26 -10.14 0.29 -8.91
CA CYS A 26 -10.65 1.65 -8.75
C CYS A 26 -10.73 2.38 -10.08
N ASP A 27 -11.70 3.29 -10.16
CA ASP A 27 -11.93 4.08 -11.36
C ASP A 27 -11.08 5.36 -11.40
N SER A 28 -10.59 5.79 -10.25
CA SER A 28 -9.78 7.02 -10.16
C SER A 28 -8.66 6.86 -9.14
N ALA A 29 -7.61 7.66 -9.32
CA ALA A 29 -6.47 7.66 -8.40
C ALA A 29 -6.89 8.09 -6.99
N TRP A 30 -7.81 9.04 -6.90
CA TRP A 30 -8.31 9.53 -5.62
C TRP A 30 -9.01 8.41 -4.84
N GLU A 31 -9.85 7.66 -5.53
CA GLU A 31 -10.55 6.54 -4.91
C GLU A 31 -9.58 5.46 -4.45
N ALA A 32 -8.57 5.16 -5.30
CA ALA A 32 -7.54 4.20 -4.95
C ALA A 32 -6.79 4.61 -3.70
N GLN A 33 -6.38 5.87 -3.62
CA GLN A 33 -5.68 6.39 -2.45
C GLN A 33 -6.54 6.31 -1.20
N LYS A 34 -7.81 6.62 -1.31
CA LYS A 34 -8.72 6.56 -0.18
C LYS A 34 -8.86 5.15 0.37
N LYS A 35 -9.03 4.19 -0.51
CA LYS A 35 -9.19 2.78 -0.11
C LYS A 35 -7.90 2.21 0.48
N VAL A 36 -6.77 2.52 -0.14
CA VAL A 36 -5.47 2.07 0.37
C VAL A 36 -5.17 2.70 1.72
N GLU A 37 -5.48 3.98 1.90
CA GLU A 37 -5.27 4.66 3.17
C GLU A 37 -6.12 4.02 4.27
N LYS A 38 -7.34 3.64 3.95
CA LYS A 38 -8.21 2.95 4.89
C LYS A 38 -7.60 1.62 5.32
N LEU A 39 -7.05 0.87 4.38
CA LEU A 39 -6.38 -0.39 4.68
C LEU A 39 -5.15 -0.15 5.56
N ARG A 40 -4.35 0.86 5.24
CA ARG A 40 -3.15 1.18 6.00
C ARG A 40 -3.51 1.49 7.46
N LYS A 41 -4.49 2.34 7.66
CA LYS A 41 -4.91 2.71 9.02
C LYS A 41 -5.44 1.53 9.82
N ALA A 42 -6.11 0.61 9.14
CA ALA A 42 -6.74 -0.52 9.81
C ALA A 42 -5.73 -1.62 10.19
N GLU A 43 -4.80 -1.93 9.31
CA GLU A 43 -3.92 -3.09 9.48
C GLU A 43 -2.43 -2.76 9.43
N TYR A 44 -2.06 -1.64 8.83
CA TYR A 44 -0.65 -1.30 8.57
C TYR A 44 -0.32 0.11 9.01
N ASN A 45 -0.84 0.54 10.15
CA ASN A 45 -0.68 1.91 10.62
C ASN A 45 0.77 2.30 10.93
N TRP A 46 1.67 1.32 10.99
CA TRP A 46 3.10 1.56 11.19
C TRP A 46 3.81 2.01 9.91
N LEU A 47 3.14 1.92 8.76
CA LEU A 47 3.69 2.39 7.50
C LEU A 47 3.50 3.90 7.37
N ASP A 48 4.48 4.55 6.73
CA ASP A 48 4.43 5.98 6.52
C ASP A 48 3.35 6.34 5.49
N GLN A 49 2.47 7.25 5.89
CA GLN A 49 1.35 7.69 5.07
C GLN A 49 1.80 8.28 3.73
N PHE A 50 2.84 9.09 3.76
CA PHE A 50 3.30 9.77 2.55
C PHE A 50 3.96 8.81 1.57
N SER A 51 4.75 7.87 2.07
CA SER A 51 5.36 6.85 1.23
C SER A 51 4.31 5.96 0.57
N VAL A 52 3.28 5.59 1.32
CA VAL A 52 2.19 4.77 0.79
C VAL A 52 1.43 5.53 -0.29
N ALA A 53 1.11 6.81 -0.04
CA ALA A 53 0.39 7.62 -1.01
C ALA A 53 1.19 7.77 -2.31
N GLU A 54 2.50 7.97 -2.19
CA GLU A 54 3.38 8.06 -3.35
C GLU A 54 3.40 6.77 -4.16
N GLU A 55 3.49 5.64 -3.46
CA GLU A 55 3.49 4.34 -4.13
C GLU A 55 2.17 4.06 -4.84
N VAL A 56 1.05 4.44 -4.25
CA VAL A 56 -0.26 4.28 -4.86
C VAL A 56 -0.35 5.12 -6.14
N GLU A 57 0.11 6.35 -6.08
CA GLU A 57 0.13 7.23 -7.23
C GLU A 57 0.99 6.66 -8.35
N ASN A 58 2.18 6.19 -8.01
CA ASN A 58 3.07 5.58 -8.99
C ASN A 58 2.45 4.35 -9.62
N ALA A 59 1.80 3.52 -8.82
CA ALA A 59 1.13 2.31 -9.31
C ALA A 59 -0.01 2.67 -10.25
N TRP A 60 -0.76 3.73 -9.93
CA TRP A 60 -1.86 4.19 -10.77
C TRP A 60 -1.36 4.61 -12.16
N TYR A 61 -0.30 5.41 -12.19
CA TYR A 61 0.24 5.91 -13.46
C TYR A 61 1.03 4.84 -14.23
N ALA A 62 1.52 3.81 -13.56
CA ALA A 62 2.27 2.73 -14.19
C ALA A 62 1.36 1.66 -14.80
N SER A 63 0.11 1.59 -14.36
CA SER A 63 -0.82 0.58 -14.88
C SER A 63 -1.65 1.08 -16.09
#